data_7235a5872911e65620063ffe7fa82898
#
_entry.id   7235a5872911e65620063ffe7fa82898
#
_cell.length_a   1.000
_cell.length_b   1.000
_cell.length_c   1.000
_cell.angle_alpha   90.00
_cell.angle_beta   90.00
_cell.angle_gamma   90.00
#
_symmetry.space_group_name_H-M   'P 1'
#
loop_
_entity.id
_entity.type
_entity.pdbx_description
1 polymer ?
#
loop_
_entity_poly.entity_id
_entity_poly.type
_entity_poly.pdbx_seq_one_letter_code
_entity_poly.pdbx_strand_id
1 'polypeptide(L)'
;MRRVVLMMSTSIDGFVTGPRGHAGALPEPEELKRWKLERIRRAGTHIMGRVTYEEMAAHWPTSTDDYAAPMNAIPKVVFSKTLDEATWPESSVARGDLADEIASLRRQPGGEIIAWGGADFAQSLSRAGLVDQYVLVIQPVAFGGGLPMFRDLPDALRLDLIESQTFDTGTVLHIYRPSDQASPPGG
;
A
#
# COMPACT_ATOMS: atom_id res chain seq x y z
N MET A 1 -12.64 1.41 15.12
CA MET A 1 -12.60 0.87 13.74
C MET A 1 -11.14 0.69 13.32
N ARG A 2 -10.83 -0.37 12.56
CA ARG A 2 -9.47 -0.62 12.04
C ARG A 2 -9.10 0.41 10.97
N ARG A 3 -7.88 0.90 11.00
CA ARG A 3 -7.37 1.86 10.00
C ARG A 3 -6.91 1.13 8.74
N VAL A 4 -7.16 1.73 7.59
CA VAL A 4 -6.59 1.33 6.29
C VAL A 4 -5.31 2.14 6.06
N VAL A 5 -4.20 1.45 5.97
CA VAL A 5 -2.87 2.02 5.76
C VAL A 5 -2.36 1.60 4.39
N LEU A 6 -2.24 2.55 3.48
CA LEU A 6 -1.66 2.30 2.17
C LEU A 6 -0.14 2.45 2.24
N MET A 7 0.58 1.34 2.06
CA MET A 7 2.04 1.30 2.10
C MET A 7 2.60 1.10 0.68
N MET A 8 3.30 2.11 0.17
CA MET A 8 3.79 2.14 -1.21
C MET A 8 5.20 2.70 -1.29
N SER A 9 5.98 2.17 -2.23
CA SER A 9 7.24 2.79 -2.67
C SER A 9 7.00 3.61 -3.93
N THR A 10 7.60 4.78 -4.01
CA THR A 10 7.52 5.68 -5.16
C THR A 10 8.88 6.27 -5.51
N SER A 11 9.04 6.70 -6.75
CA SER A 11 10.10 7.62 -7.15
C SER A 11 9.88 9.03 -6.58
N ILE A 12 10.89 9.90 -6.65
CA ILE A 12 10.75 11.31 -6.21
C ILE A 12 9.72 12.11 -7.02
N ASP A 13 9.43 11.69 -8.25
CA ASP A 13 8.43 12.28 -9.15
C ASP A 13 7.07 11.55 -9.10
N GLY A 14 6.86 10.68 -8.08
CA GLY A 14 5.55 10.14 -7.70
C GLY A 14 5.07 8.93 -8.50
N PHE A 15 5.96 8.21 -9.17
CA PHE A 15 5.60 6.98 -9.88
C PHE A 15 5.89 5.73 -9.05
N VAL A 16 4.98 4.77 -9.08
CA VAL A 16 5.13 3.44 -8.46
C VAL A 16 6.05 2.56 -9.31
N THR A 17 5.91 2.63 -10.63
CA THR A 17 6.78 1.96 -11.61
C THR A 17 7.09 2.90 -12.75
N GLY A 18 8.32 2.81 -13.26
CA GLY A 18 8.75 3.55 -14.44
C GLY A 18 8.25 2.92 -15.75
N PRO A 19 8.50 3.56 -16.92
CA PRO A 19 8.08 3.07 -18.24
C PRO A 19 8.67 1.71 -18.63
N ARG A 20 9.77 1.32 -18.00
CA ARG A 20 10.48 0.04 -18.23
C ARG A 20 10.33 -0.94 -17.05
N GLY A 21 9.28 -0.78 -16.24
CA GLY A 21 9.06 -1.56 -15.04
C GLY A 21 9.72 -0.93 -13.80
N HIS A 22 9.89 -1.71 -12.74
CA HIS A 22 10.59 -1.24 -11.54
C HIS A 22 12.05 -0.93 -11.90
N ALA A 23 12.52 0.25 -11.54
CA ALA A 23 13.96 0.47 -11.46
C ALA A 23 14.49 -0.57 -10.49
N GLY A 24 15.53 -1.31 -10.91
CA GLY A 24 16.08 -2.40 -10.11
C GLY A 24 16.13 -1.99 -8.64
N ALA A 25 15.62 -2.86 -7.79
CA ALA A 25 15.37 -2.54 -6.39
C ALA A 25 16.61 -1.92 -5.78
N LEU A 26 16.50 -0.67 -5.38
CA LEU A 26 17.54 -0.05 -4.55
C LEU A 26 17.61 -0.86 -3.25
N PRO A 27 18.82 -1.10 -2.70
CA PRO A 27 18.96 -1.80 -1.44
C PRO A 27 18.08 -1.15 -0.38
N GLU A 28 17.25 -1.94 0.27
CA GLU A 28 16.43 -1.44 1.37
C GLU A 28 17.30 -1.20 2.60
N PRO A 29 17.28 0.01 3.22
CA PRO A 29 17.99 0.26 4.45
C PRO A 29 17.52 -0.68 5.57
N GLU A 30 18.44 -1.25 6.34
CA GLU A 30 18.12 -2.17 7.44
C GLU A 30 17.18 -1.55 8.49
N GLU A 31 17.31 -0.26 8.73
CA GLU A 31 16.44 0.47 9.65
C GLU A 31 15.01 0.59 9.10
N LEU A 32 14.84 0.84 7.80
CA LEU A 32 13.54 0.84 7.12
C LEU A 32 12.93 -0.57 7.13
N LYS A 33 13.72 -1.61 6.86
CA LYS A 33 13.28 -3.00 6.92
C LYS A 33 12.74 -3.34 8.32
N ARG A 34 13.47 -2.97 9.36
CA ARG A 34 13.06 -3.18 10.76
C ARG A 34 11.74 -2.47 11.06
N TRP A 35 11.63 -1.21 10.69
CA TRP A 35 10.42 -0.41 10.86
C TRP A 35 9.21 -1.05 10.17
N LYS A 36 9.37 -1.46 8.89
CA LYS A 36 8.32 -2.17 8.14
C LYS A 36 7.91 -3.48 8.81
N LEU A 37 8.88 -4.30 9.21
CA LEU A 37 8.62 -5.58 9.88
C LEU A 37 7.80 -5.42 11.17
N GLU A 38 8.15 -4.43 12.00
CA GLU A 38 7.39 -4.15 13.21
C GLU A 38 5.95 -3.77 12.90
N ARG A 39 5.74 -2.97 11.86
CA ARG A 39 4.40 -2.55 11.45
C ARG A 39 3.61 -3.71 10.87
N ILE A 40 4.19 -4.50 9.98
CA ILE A 40 3.57 -5.67 9.37
C ILE A 40 3.12 -6.66 10.46
N ARG A 41 3.96 -6.97 11.43
CA ARG A 41 3.64 -7.88 12.54
C ARG A 41 2.42 -7.44 13.37
N ARG A 42 2.09 -6.16 13.38
CA ARG A 42 0.90 -5.60 14.06
C ARG A 42 -0.33 -5.54 13.16
N ALA A 43 -0.19 -5.83 11.88
CA ALA A 43 -1.30 -5.85 10.95
C ALA A 43 -2.26 -7.00 11.26
N GLY A 44 -3.53 -6.77 11.06
CA GLY A 44 -4.55 -7.80 11.21
C GLY A 44 -5.09 -8.31 9.89
N THR A 45 -4.79 -7.64 8.78
CA THR A 45 -5.19 -8.07 7.42
C THR A 45 -4.34 -7.33 6.39
N HIS A 46 -3.93 -8.04 5.36
CA HIS A 46 -3.36 -7.47 4.15
C HIS A 46 -4.43 -7.37 3.06
N ILE A 47 -4.47 -6.28 2.32
CA ILE A 47 -5.36 -6.12 1.17
C ILE A 47 -4.55 -5.71 -0.06
N MET A 48 -4.97 -6.19 -1.23
CA MET A 48 -4.27 -5.95 -2.48
C MET A 48 -5.15 -6.21 -3.70
N GLY A 49 -4.77 -5.67 -4.83
CA GLY A 49 -5.35 -6.05 -6.12
C GLY A 49 -4.75 -7.36 -6.64
N ARG A 50 -5.38 -7.93 -7.68
CA ARG A 50 -5.00 -9.23 -8.25
C ARG A 50 -3.53 -9.32 -8.68
N VAL A 51 -3.01 -8.33 -9.42
CA VAL A 51 -1.63 -8.38 -9.94
C VAL A 51 -0.62 -8.48 -8.79
N THR A 52 -0.74 -7.62 -7.79
CA THR A 52 0.12 -7.66 -6.61
C THR A 52 -0.03 -8.97 -5.83
N TYR A 53 -1.25 -9.51 -5.74
CA TYR A 53 -1.48 -10.81 -5.14
C TYR A 53 -0.73 -11.91 -5.86
N GLU A 54 -0.82 -11.99 -7.19
CA GLU A 54 -0.15 -13.01 -8.00
C GLU A 54 1.38 -12.96 -7.84
N GLU A 55 1.96 -11.75 -7.83
CA GLU A 55 3.40 -11.53 -7.59
C GLU A 55 3.81 -11.98 -6.18
N MET A 56 3.07 -11.57 -5.16
CA MET A 56 3.35 -11.91 -3.77
C MET A 56 3.15 -13.39 -3.47
N ALA A 57 2.10 -14.00 -4.01
CA ALA A 57 1.81 -15.43 -3.86
C ALA A 57 2.86 -16.31 -4.52
N ALA A 58 3.49 -15.84 -5.59
CA ALA A 58 4.61 -16.54 -6.21
C ALA A 58 5.92 -16.43 -5.42
N HIS A 59 6.07 -15.39 -4.62
CA HIS A 59 7.33 -15.06 -3.91
C HIS A 59 7.35 -15.54 -2.45
N TRP A 60 6.38 -15.11 -1.64
CA TRP A 60 6.45 -15.26 -0.18
C TRP A 60 6.39 -16.69 0.34
N PRO A 61 5.63 -17.64 -0.24
CA PRO A 61 5.55 -19.00 0.29
C PRO A 61 6.89 -19.74 0.33
N THR A 62 7.81 -19.38 -0.57
CA THR A 62 9.14 -20.01 -0.67
C THR A 62 10.29 -19.12 -0.25
N SER A 63 9.99 -17.85 0.12
CA SER A 63 11.01 -16.88 0.52
C SER A 63 11.57 -17.20 1.91
N THR A 64 12.87 -16.97 2.07
CA THR A 64 13.59 -17.04 3.36
C THR A 64 13.83 -15.65 3.98
N ASP A 65 13.30 -14.59 3.38
CA ASP A 65 13.39 -13.24 3.91
C ASP A 65 12.61 -13.10 5.23
N ASP A 66 13.03 -12.18 6.11
CA ASP A 66 12.37 -11.90 7.39
C ASP A 66 10.91 -11.49 7.26
N TYR A 67 10.52 -10.94 6.10
CA TYR A 67 9.13 -10.64 5.79
C TYR A 67 8.26 -11.88 5.55
N ALA A 68 8.85 -13.01 5.14
CA ALA A 68 8.09 -14.18 4.71
C ALA A 68 7.13 -14.71 5.79
N ALA A 69 7.60 -14.83 7.03
CA ALA A 69 6.78 -15.35 8.12
C ALA A 69 5.50 -14.52 8.36
N PRO A 70 5.56 -13.20 8.60
CA PRO A 70 4.34 -12.40 8.78
C PRO A 70 3.51 -12.28 7.48
N MET A 71 4.14 -12.22 6.29
CA MET A 71 3.40 -12.16 5.03
C MET A 71 2.58 -13.43 4.77
N ASN A 72 3.08 -14.60 5.17
CA ASN A 72 2.37 -15.87 5.02
C ASN A 72 1.27 -16.04 6.09
N ALA A 73 1.50 -15.61 7.33
CA ALA A 73 0.61 -15.88 8.47
C ALA A 73 -0.60 -14.93 8.55
N ILE A 74 -0.46 -13.67 8.14
CA ILE A 74 -1.52 -12.66 8.26
C ILE A 74 -2.61 -12.89 7.20
N PRO A 75 -3.92 -12.85 7.56
CA PRO A 75 -5.01 -12.95 6.59
C PRO A 75 -4.91 -11.93 5.45
N LYS A 76 -5.21 -12.39 4.23
CA LYS A 76 -5.16 -11.58 3.01
C LYS A 76 -6.51 -11.51 2.31
N VAL A 77 -6.87 -10.33 1.82
CA VAL A 77 -8.06 -10.13 0.99
C VAL A 77 -7.65 -9.54 -0.34
N VAL A 78 -7.96 -10.27 -1.41
CA VAL A 78 -7.64 -9.90 -2.79
C VAL A 78 -8.87 -9.30 -3.44
N PHE A 79 -8.79 -8.04 -3.83
CA PHE A 79 -9.87 -7.37 -4.55
C PHE A 79 -9.78 -7.68 -6.03
N SER A 80 -10.67 -8.56 -6.51
CA SER A 80 -10.68 -8.98 -7.91
C SER A 80 -12.05 -9.49 -8.33
N LYS A 81 -12.47 -9.11 -9.53
CA LYS A 81 -13.67 -9.65 -10.19
C LYS A 81 -13.37 -10.81 -11.14
N THR A 82 -12.08 -11.07 -11.39
CA THR A 82 -11.61 -12.05 -12.40
C THR A 82 -10.75 -13.17 -11.83
N LEU A 83 -10.30 -13.07 -10.58
CA LEU A 83 -9.55 -14.14 -9.91
C LEU A 83 -10.55 -15.17 -9.40
N ASP A 84 -10.46 -16.41 -9.87
CA ASP A 84 -11.40 -17.46 -9.47
C ASP A 84 -11.17 -17.92 -8.03
N GLU A 85 -9.93 -18.14 -7.65
CA GLU A 85 -9.55 -18.62 -6.32
C GLU A 85 -8.22 -18.01 -5.88
N ALA A 86 -8.11 -17.74 -4.57
CA ALA A 86 -6.87 -17.31 -3.94
C ALA A 86 -6.20 -18.53 -3.25
N THR A 87 -5.12 -19.02 -3.83
CA THR A 87 -4.44 -20.27 -3.39
C THR A 87 -3.33 -20.04 -2.37
N TRP A 88 -2.84 -18.79 -2.18
CA TRP A 88 -1.90 -18.50 -1.11
C TRP A 88 -2.60 -18.66 0.25
N PRO A 89 -2.04 -19.44 1.21
CA PRO A 89 -2.67 -19.68 2.51
C PRO A 89 -3.15 -18.40 3.20
N GLU A 90 -4.24 -18.47 3.93
CA GLU A 90 -4.90 -17.33 4.61
C GLU A 90 -5.38 -16.23 3.66
N SER A 91 -5.67 -16.55 2.39
CA SER A 91 -6.19 -15.61 1.40
C SER A 91 -7.65 -15.85 1.07
N SER A 92 -8.36 -14.77 0.78
CA SER A 92 -9.74 -14.79 0.27
C SER A 92 -9.91 -13.75 -0.85
N VAL A 93 -10.94 -13.92 -1.68
CA VAL A 93 -11.26 -13.02 -2.78
C VAL A 93 -12.48 -12.18 -2.43
N ALA A 94 -12.34 -10.86 -2.42
CA ALA A 94 -13.42 -9.89 -2.32
C ALA A 94 -13.90 -9.52 -3.74
N ARG A 95 -15.21 -9.68 -4.01
CA ARG A 95 -15.84 -9.45 -5.31
C ARG A 95 -16.88 -8.34 -5.28
N GLY A 96 -17.24 -7.89 -4.08
CA GLY A 96 -18.22 -6.86 -3.84
C GLY A 96 -17.76 -5.45 -4.21
N ASP A 97 -18.55 -4.47 -3.83
CA ASP A 97 -18.17 -3.06 -3.92
C ASP A 97 -16.98 -2.77 -3.00
N LEU A 98 -16.03 -1.96 -3.49
CA LEU A 98 -14.80 -1.67 -2.76
C LEU A 98 -15.07 -1.03 -1.39
N ALA A 99 -15.99 -0.06 -1.33
CA ALA A 99 -16.28 0.66 -0.09
C ALA A 99 -16.98 -0.26 0.93
N ASP A 100 -17.89 -1.11 0.48
CA ASP A 100 -18.63 -2.05 1.33
C ASP A 100 -17.71 -3.12 1.92
N GLU A 101 -16.81 -3.68 1.10
CA GLU A 101 -15.82 -4.66 1.55
C GLU A 101 -14.84 -4.04 2.57
N ILE A 102 -14.33 -2.84 2.31
CA ILE A 102 -13.47 -2.12 3.25
C ILE A 102 -14.22 -1.80 4.55
N ALA A 103 -15.49 -1.35 4.46
CA ALA A 103 -16.31 -1.10 5.64
C ALA A 103 -16.55 -2.38 6.46
N SER A 104 -16.72 -3.53 5.81
CA SER A 104 -16.81 -4.83 6.47
C SER A 104 -15.52 -5.19 7.20
N LEU A 105 -14.37 -5.06 6.55
CA LEU A 105 -13.06 -5.32 7.15
C LEU A 105 -12.77 -4.41 8.36
N ARG A 106 -13.15 -3.13 8.26
CA ARG A 106 -12.97 -2.16 9.37
C ARG A 106 -13.75 -2.53 10.63
N ARG A 107 -14.88 -3.23 10.51
CA ARG A 107 -15.71 -3.67 11.65
C ARG A 107 -15.19 -4.93 12.36
N GLN A 108 -14.33 -5.70 11.70
CA GLN A 108 -13.74 -6.90 12.29
C GLN A 108 -12.73 -6.54 13.40
N PRO A 109 -12.52 -7.40 14.40
CA PRO A 109 -11.46 -7.22 15.37
C PRO A 109 -10.08 -7.39 14.72
N GLY A 110 -9.05 -6.83 15.34
CA GLY A 110 -7.66 -6.98 14.91
C GLY A 110 -6.90 -5.67 14.69
N GLY A 111 -5.67 -5.79 14.23
CA GLY A 111 -4.77 -4.68 13.93
C GLY A 111 -5.13 -3.92 12.65
N GLU A 112 -4.22 -3.07 12.19
CA GLU A 112 -4.41 -2.28 10.96
C GLU A 112 -4.67 -3.17 9.74
N ILE A 113 -5.33 -2.59 8.74
CA ILE A 113 -5.50 -3.17 7.40
C ILE A 113 -4.41 -2.54 6.52
N ILE A 114 -3.38 -3.31 6.15
CA ILE A 114 -2.32 -2.81 5.28
C ILE A 114 -2.66 -3.09 3.82
N ALA A 115 -2.78 -2.03 3.03
CA ALA A 115 -2.93 -2.10 1.59
C ALA A 115 -1.55 -2.07 0.91
N TRP A 116 -1.28 -3.11 0.12
CA TRP A 116 -0.05 -3.27 -0.64
C TRP A 116 -0.28 -2.87 -2.07
N GLY A 117 -0.41 -1.89 -2.62
CA GLY A 117 -0.57 -1.55 -4.04
C GLY A 117 -1.05 -2.73 -4.94
N GLY A 118 -0.86 -2.92 -6.19
CA GLY A 118 -0.40 -2.07 -7.26
C GLY A 118 -1.10 -0.72 -7.44
N ALA A 119 -0.60 0.00 -8.41
CA ALA A 119 -1.00 1.37 -8.64
C ALA A 119 -2.51 1.54 -8.83
N ASP A 120 -3.16 0.70 -9.61
CA ASP A 120 -4.61 0.81 -9.87
C ASP A 120 -5.45 0.59 -8.60
N PHE A 121 -5.05 -0.36 -7.74
CA PHE A 121 -5.75 -0.60 -6.47
C PHE A 121 -5.52 0.57 -5.49
N ALA A 122 -4.29 1.05 -5.37
CA ALA A 122 -3.95 2.22 -4.56
C ALA A 122 -4.70 3.48 -4.99
N GLN A 123 -4.78 3.72 -6.32
CA GLN A 123 -5.56 4.81 -6.90
C GLN A 123 -7.06 4.66 -6.61
N SER A 124 -7.61 3.44 -6.70
CA SER A 124 -9.02 3.19 -6.41
C SER A 124 -9.37 3.45 -4.95
N LEU A 125 -8.53 3.03 -4.00
CA LEU A 125 -8.67 3.35 -2.58
C LEU A 125 -8.59 4.86 -2.33
N SER A 126 -7.64 5.54 -2.99
CA SER A 126 -7.45 6.99 -2.82
C SER A 126 -8.62 7.80 -3.39
N ARG A 127 -9.10 7.45 -4.60
CA ARG A 127 -10.28 8.09 -5.22
C ARG A 127 -11.55 7.94 -4.38
N ALA A 128 -11.71 6.80 -3.73
CA ALA A 128 -12.86 6.51 -2.87
C ALA A 128 -12.72 7.06 -1.44
N GLY A 129 -11.62 7.74 -1.09
CA GLY A 129 -11.38 8.28 0.25
C GLY A 129 -11.29 7.20 1.33
N LEU A 130 -10.84 6.00 0.99
CA LEU A 130 -10.82 4.84 1.88
C LEU A 130 -9.52 4.65 2.65
N VAL A 131 -8.52 5.50 2.42
CA VAL A 131 -7.20 5.43 3.07
C VAL A 131 -7.15 6.35 4.27
N ASP A 132 -6.86 5.82 5.45
CA ASP A 132 -6.70 6.61 6.68
C ASP A 132 -5.25 7.09 6.88
N GLN A 133 -4.29 6.37 6.30
CA GLN A 133 -2.87 6.72 6.39
C GLN A 133 -2.10 6.27 5.13
N TYR A 134 -1.29 7.17 4.60
CA TYR A 134 -0.35 6.90 3.51
C TYR A 134 1.06 6.75 4.08
N VAL A 135 1.67 5.60 3.86
CA VAL A 135 3.07 5.33 4.17
C VAL A 135 3.82 5.26 2.86
N LEU A 136 4.55 6.30 2.54
CA LEU A 136 5.26 6.45 1.28
C LEU A 136 6.77 6.30 1.51
N VAL A 137 7.34 5.29 0.88
CA VAL A 137 8.79 5.09 0.82
C VAL A 137 9.28 5.72 -0.49
N ILE A 138 9.86 6.90 -0.39
CA ILE A 138 10.31 7.67 -1.54
C ILE A 138 11.75 7.28 -1.86
N GLN A 139 11.94 6.66 -3.01
CA GLN A 139 13.24 6.24 -3.51
C GLN A 139 13.95 7.41 -4.19
N PRO A 140 15.28 7.57 -4.02
CA PRO A 140 16.05 8.65 -4.64
C PRO A 140 16.28 8.41 -6.16
N VAL A 141 15.20 8.25 -6.89
CA VAL A 141 15.17 8.02 -8.35
C VAL A 141 14.01 8.78 -8.98
N ALA A 142 14.20 9.32 -10.16
CA ALA A 142 13.17 9.89 -11.00
C ALA A 142 12.92 9.00 -12.21
N PHE A 143 11.66 8.68 -12.52
CA PHE A 143 11.29 7.85 -13.67
C PHE A 143 10.95 8.66 -14.91
N GLY A 144 10.47 9.89 -14.75
CA GLY A 144 10.01 10.74 -15.84
C GLY A 144 8.73 10.29 -16.52
N GLY A 145 8.08 9.24 -15.99
CA GLY A 145 6.83 8.66 -16.50
C GLY A 145 6.60 7.26 -15.93
N GLY A 146 5.47 6.65 -16.27
CA GLY A 146 5.09 5.31 -15.78
C GLY A 146 3.73 5.29 -15.08
N LEU A 147 3.55 4.41 -14.09
CA LEU A 147 2.33 4.31 -13.31
C LEU A 147 2.41 5.26 -12.10
N PRO A 148 1.64 6.36 -12.08
CA PRO A 148 1.68 7.30 -10.97
C PRO A 148 0.99 6.73 -9.72
N MET A 149 1.44 7.19 -8.54
CA MET A 149 0.79 6.87 -7.27
C MET A 149 -0.65 7.41 -7.20
N PHE A 150 -0.84 8.63 -7.67
CA PHE A 150 -2.15 9.28 -7.71
C PHE A 150 -2.53 9.62 -9.15
N ARG A 151 -3.78 9.29 -9.52
CA ARG A 151 -4.35 9.60 -10.83
C ARG A 151 -5.86 9.73 -10.71
N ASP A 152 -6.42 10.68 -11.47
CA ASP A 152 -7.87 10.88 -11.62
C ASP A 152 -8.58 11.05 -10.27
N LEU A 153 -7.96 11.79 -9.34
CA LEU A 153 -8.61 12.17 -8.10
C LEU A 153 -9.76 13.14 -8.42
N PRO A 154 -10.95 12.98 -7.79
CA PRO A 154 -12.08 13.88 -8.02
C PRO A 154 -11.75 15.33 -7.59
N ASP A 155 -10.96 15.48 -6.54
CA ASP A 155 -10.45 16.74 -6.01
C ASP A 155 -9.03 16.55 -5.49
N ALA A 156 -8.35 17.66 -5.20
CA ALA A 156 -7.03 17.62 -4.59
C ALA A 156 -7.08 16.95 -3.21
N LEU A 157 -6.39 15.84 -3.05
CA LEU A 157 -6.24 15.16 -1.76
C LEU A 157 -5.23 15.89 -0.89
N ARG A 158 -5.72 16.64 0.09
CA ARG A 158 -4.88 17.33 1.08
C ARG A 158 -4.41 16.34 2.13
N LEU A 159 -3.13 16.39 2.47
CA LEU A 159 -2.47 15.47 3.39
C LEU A 159 -1.69 16.25 4.44
N ASP A 160 -1.83 15.85 5.71
CA ASP A 160 -1.00 16.33 6.82
C ASP A 160 0.18 15.36 7.00
N LEU A 161 1.40 15.88 7.01
CA LEU A 161 2.59 15.09 7.33
C LEU A 161 2.61 14.76 8.83
N ILE A 162 2.66 13.46 9.14
CA ILE A 162 2.73 12.94 10.51
C ILE A 162 4.16 12.65 10.93
N GLU A 163 4.92 12.04 10.01
CA GLU A 163 6.28 11.59 10.27
C GLU A 163 7.12 11.68 9.00
N SER A 164 8.40 12.01 9.15
CA SER A 164 9.39 11.98 8.08
C SER A 164 10.70 11.45 8.63
N GLN A 165 11.24 10.42 7.96
CA GLN A 165 12.54 9.83 8.29
C GLN A 165 13.38 9.66 7.04
N THR A 166 14.64 10.09 7.10
CA THR A 166 15.61 9.93 6.02
C THR A 166 16.61 8.82 6.39
N PHE A 167 16.94 7.99 5.42
CA PHE A 167 17.90 6.90 5.56
C PHE A 167 19.19 7.20 4.80
N ASP A 168 20.27 6.52 5.16
CA ASP A 168 21.63 6.68 4.61
C ASP A 168 21.72 6.43 3.08
N THR A 169 20.80 5.62 2.54
CA THR A 169 20.68 5.38 1.08
C THR A 169 20.04 6.54 0.31
N GLY A 170 19.61 7.61 0.99
CA GLY A 170 18.83 8.70 0.40
C GLY A 170 17.34 8.40 0.26
N THR A 171 16.89 7.19 0.67
CA THR A 171 15.46 6.85 0.79
C THR A 171 14.81 7.67 1.89
N VAL A 172 13.58 8.13 1.68
CA VAL A 172 12.80 8.88 2.66
C VAL A 172 11.49 8.15 2.93
N LEU A 173 11.16 7.97 4.20
CA LEU A 173 9.85 7.50 4.65
C LEU A 173 9.02 8.72 5.04
N HIS A 174 7.86 8.89 4.41
CA HIS A 174 6.85 9.84 4.82
C HIS A 174 5.58 9.13 5.24
N ILE A 175 4.98 9.58 6.34
CA ILE A 175 3.67 9.15 6.80
C ILE A 175 2.73 10.34 6.77
N TYR A 176 1.64 10.20 6.02
CA TYR A 176 0.60 11.22 5.90
C TYR A 176 -0.75 10.67 6.35
N ARG A 177 -1.63 11.56 6.75
CA ARG A 177 -3.07 11.30 6.86
C ARG A 177 -3.85 12.28 5.99
N PRO A 178 -5.06 11.92 5.50
CA PRO A 178 -5.96 12.91 4.92
C PRO A 178 -6.23 14.06 5.89
N SER A 179 -6.19 15.28 5.37
CA SER A 179 -6.44 16.49 6.17
C SER A 179 -7.94 16.66 6.40
N ASP A 180 -8.33 16.96 7.64
CA ASP A 180 -9.74 17.26 7.99
C ASP A 180 -10.20 18.63 7.48
N GLN A 181 -9.29 19.43 6.91
CA GLN A 181 -9.63 20.74 6.39
C GLN A 181 -10.37 20.65 5.05
N ALA A 182 -11.64 21.02 5.06
CA ALA A 182 -12.38 21.30 3.84
C ALA A 182 -11.57 22.30 2.99
N SER A 183 -11.50 22.07 1.66
CA SER A 183 -10.88 23.03 0.74
C SER A 183 -11.46 24.43 1.02
N PRO A 184 -10.64 25.49 1.14
CA PRO A 184 -11.20 26.83 1.18
C PRO A 184 -12.05 27.04 -0.10
N PRO A 185 -13.20 27.71 0.00
CA PRO A 185 -14.01 27.99 -1.19
C PRO A 185 -13.11 28.66 -2.21
N GLY A 186 -13.12 28.11 -3.44
CA GLY A 186 -12.25 28.51 -4.52
C GLY A 186 -12.27 30.02 -4.74
N GLY A 187 -11.09 30.61 -4.81
CA GLY A 187 -10.90 31.97 -5.28
C GLY A 187 -10.83 32.00 -6.82
#